data_703b3558f90e625d8480e87bab9bed95
#
_entry.id   703b3558f90e625d8480e87bab9bed95
#
_cell.length_a   1.000
_cell.length_b   1.000
_cell.length_c   1.000
_cell.angle_alpha   90.00
_cell.angle_beta   90.00
_cell.angle_gamma   90.00
#
_symmetry.space_group_name_H-M   'P 1'
#
loop_
_entity.id
_entity.type
_entity.pdbx_description
1 polymer ?
#
loop_
_entity_poly.entity_id
_entity_poly.type
_entity_poly.pdbx_seq_one_letter_code
_entity_poly.pdbx_strand_id
1 'polypeptide(L)'
;MRYIKDCISLNAEHDYPLLRQVLHSGYVTHEQLFEFMQLGQHESSRSTFNWRARRLTAYGMILRHTVPSAGKAFVYSITPTGALELASTGECFLVTPPKPNRNEKELQVAHSLELNSIHLSLLRTGSLARWVPEIQVRSKNASMGVVNGKIYDAIVTVRLGEHDATFALEYERTTKSEEQYIDVLNRFEAEDGLDRFLYLAPSEDVLKFVSWQFRNSKRHVCFGLLADWYRRLLDTEVFDWKCHQYRPFRTALGSTTQPARVSAAALV
;
A
#
# COMPACT_ATOMS: atom_id res chain seq x y z
N MET A 1 -11.02 20.61 -30.22
CA MET A 1 -11.55 20.79 -28.85
C MET A 1 -11.29 22.23 -28.44
N ARG A 2 -12.33 23.03 -28.16
CA ARG A 2 -12.15 24.43 -27.73
C ARG A 2 -11.68 24.43 -26.28
N TYR A 3 -10.53 25.06 -26.03
CA TYR A 3 -9.98 25.28 -24.71
C TYR A 3 -10.89 26.30 -23.96
N ILE A 4 -11.66 25.82 -23.00
CA ILE A 4 -12.40 26.72 -22.09
C ILE A 4 -11.40 27.07 -20.98
N LYS A 5 -11.02 28.35 -20.89
CA LYS A 5 -10.16 28.87 -19.85
C LYS A 5 -10.81 28.55 -18.51
N ASP A 6 -10.04 27.91 -17.60
CA ASP A 6 -10.45 27.50 -16.26
C ASP A 6 -11.26 26.18 -16.12
N CYS A 7 -11.46 25.40 -17.19
CA CYS A 7 -12.09 24.10 -17.11
C CYS A 7 -11.12 23.00 -17.58
N ILE A 8 -10.78 22.05 -16.71
CA ILE A 8 -10.02 20.86 -17.09
C ILE A 8 -10.98 19.76 -17.54
N SER A 9 -10.75 19.22 -18.74
CA SER A 9 -11.41 17.97 -19.14
C SER A 9 -10.46 16.82 -18.85
N LEU A 10 -10.84 15.90 -17.96
CA LEU A 10 -10.06 14.75 -17.59
C LEU A 10 -10.33 13.58 -18.53
N ASN A 11 -9.27 12.85 -18.86
CA ASN A 11 -9.33 11.65 -19.68
C ASN A 11 -9.50 10.42 -18.79
N ALA A 12 -10.51 9.58 -19.13
CA ALA A 12 -10.84 8.40 -18.33
C ALA A 12 -9.73 7.34 -18.31
N GLU A 13 -9.01 7.19 -19.41
CA GLU A 13 -8.00 6.12 -19.57
C GLU A 13 -6.62 6.48 -19.00
N HIS A 14 -6.35 7.77 -18.83
CA HIS A 14 -5.01 8.23 -18.44
C HIS A 14 -5.00 9.12 -17.21
N ASP A 15 -5.92 10.10 -17.09
CA ASP A 15 -5.91 11.05 -15.97
C ASP A 15 -6.45 10.43 -14.68
N TYR A 16 -7.58 9.73 -14.75
CA TYR A 16 -8.16 9.07 -13.58
C TYR A 16 -7.27 7.97 -13.00
N PRO A 17 -6.64 7.06 -13.80
CA PRO A 17 -5.67 6.12 -13.26
C PRO A 17 -4.50 6.78 -12.56
N LEU A 18 -3.99 7.91 -13.09
CA LEU A 18 -2.92 8.65 -12.44
C LEU A 18 -3.37 9.26 -11.11
N LEU A 19 -4.53 9.92 -11.08
CA LEU A 19 -5.09 10.51 -9.84
C LEU A 19 -5.34 9.42 -8.79
N ARG A 20 -5.91 8.28 -9.21
CA ARG A 20 -6.15 7.12 -8.37
C ARG A 20 -4.85 6.58 -7.77
N GLN A 21 -3.82 6.42 -8.60
CA GLN A 21 -2.52 5.95 -8.12
C GLN A 21 -1.90 6.92 -7.12
N VAL A 22 -1.97 8.23 -7.35
CA VAL A 22 -1.49 9.23 -6.39
C VAL A 22 -2.25 9.15 -5.07
N LEU A 23 -3.58 8.96 -5.11
CA LEU A 23 -4.40 8.80 -3.91
C LEU A 23 -4.02 7.53 -3.15
N HIS A 24 -3.90 6.39 -3.84
CA HIS A 24 -3.57 5.09 -3.24
C HIS A 24 -2.18 5.06 -2.63
N SER A 25 -1.24 5.77 -3.22
CA SER A 25 0.15 5.85 -2.75
C SER A 25 0.33 6.77 -1.53
N GLY A 26 -0.61 7.67 -1.25
CA GLY A 26 -0.43 8.77 -0.31
C GLY A 26 0.62 9.78 -0.79
N TYR A 27 1.87 9.35 -0.84
CA TYR A 27 2.99 10.07 -1.47
C TYR A 27 3.71 9.18 -2.47
N VAL A 28 4.04 9.71 -3.65
CA VAL A 28 4.69 8.96 -4.74
C VAL A 28 5.70 9.83 -5.47
N THR A 29 6.89 9.31 -5.76
CA THR A 29 7.85 10.04 -6.59
C THR A 29 7.40 10.12 -8.05
N HIS A 30 7.98 11.06 -8.80
CA HIS A 30 7.72 11.19 -10.24
C HIS A 30 8.08 9.90 -11.01
N GLU A 31 9.19 9.25 -10.62
CA GLU A 31 9.65 8.01 -11.24
C GLU A 31 8.72 6.83 -10.92
N GLN A 32 8.39 6.64 -9.66
CA GLN A 32 7.46 5.59 -9.25
C GLN A 32 6.10 5.75 -9.94
N LEU A 33 5.56 6.99 -9.98
CA LEU A 33 4.27 7.25 -10.61
C LEU A 33 4.31 6.94 -12.12
N PHE A 34 5.37 7.33 -12.81
CA PHE A 34 5.53 6.98 -14.22
C PHE A 34 5.58 5.47 -14.42
N GLU A 35 6.32 4.76 -13.58
CA GLU A 35 6.42 3.30 -13.66
C GLU A 35 5.07 2.61 -13.39
N PHE A 36 4.30 3.07 -12.40
CA PHE A 36 2.93 2.58 -12.19
C PHE A 36 2.07 2.75 -13.44
N MET A 37 2.15 3.92 -14.09
CA MET A 37 1.39 4.20 -15.30
C MET A 37 1.84 3.32 -16.48
N GLN A 38 3.13 3.02 -16.59
CA GLN A 38 3.65 2.12 -17.62
C GLN A 38 3.20 0.67 -17.39
N LEU A 39 3.39 0.15 -16.18
CA LEU A 39 3.01 -1.22 -15.83
C LEU A 39 1.49 -1.45 -15.91
N GLY A 40 0.69 -0.43 -15.60
CA GLY A 40 -0.77 -0.42 -15.77
C GLY A 40 -1.23 -0.16 -17.22
N GLN A 41 -0.32 0.01 -18.18
CA GLN A 41 -0.61 0.31 -19.59
C GLN A 41 -1.42 1.62 -19.81
N HIS A 42 -1.37 2.54 -18.85
CA HIS A 42 -2.03 3.85 -18.91
C HIS A 42 -1.15 4.92 -19.57
N GLU A 43 0.14 4.70 -19.66
CA GLU A 43 1.08 5.65 -20.26
C GLU A 43 2.32 4.93 -20.81
N SER A 44 2.66 5.21 -22.07
CA SER A 44 3.84 4.62 -22.72
C SER A 44 4.97 5.63 -22.92
N SER A 45 4.64 6.91 -22.95
CA SER A 45 5.56 8.00 -23.27
C SER A 45 5.91 8.85 -22.06
N ARG A 46 7.20 8.98 -21.76
CA ARG A 46 7.70 9.87 -20.69
C ARG A 46 7.31 11.33 -20.93
N SER A 47 7.34 11.79 -22.17
CA SER A 47 6.99 13.19 -22.49
C SER A 47 5.51 13.46 -22.25
N THR A 48 4.63 12.55 -22.65
CA THR A 48 3.18 12.64 -22.42
C THR A 48 2.86 12.61 -20.93
N PHE A 49 3.50 11.68 -20.19
CA PHE A 49 3.38 11.61 -18.75
C PHE A 49 3.81 12.94 -18.07
N ASN A 50 4.97 13.48 -18.44
CA ASN A 50 5.48 14.75 -17.90
C ASN A 50 4.52 15.91 -18.16
N TRP A 51 3.93 15.96 -19.36
CA TRP A 51 2.93 16.96 -19.70
C TRP A 51 1.67 16.80 -18.84
N ARG A 52 1.18 15.56 -18.67
CA ARG A 52 0.01 15.23 -17.87
C ARG A 52 0.20 15.60 -16.40
N ALA A 53 1.31 15.19 -15.79
CA ALA A 53 1.62 15.50 -14.40
C ALA A 53 1.71 17.01 -14.15
N ARG A 54 2.31 17.77 -15.09
CA ARG A 54 2.34 19.24 -15.03
C ARG A 54 0.94 19.84 -15.16
N ARG A 55 0.12 19.34 -16.07
CA ARG A 55 -1.26 19.81 -16.28
C ARG A 55 -2.09 19.58 -15.01
N LEU A 56 -2.09 18.36 -14.46
CA LEU A 56 -2.85 18.04 -13.25
C LEU A 56 -2.38 18.84 -12.03
N THR A 57 -1.07 19.13 -11.93
CA THR A 57 -0.53 20.03 -10.90
C THR A 57 -1.02 21.48 -11.09
N ALA A 58 -0.99 22.00 -12.32
CA ALA A 58 -1.42 23.37 -12.63
C ALA A 58 -2.91 23.59 -12.34
N TYR A 59 -3.74 22.58 -12.51
CA TYR A 59 -5.17 22.62 -12.19
C TYR A 59 -5.48 22.20 -10.74
N GLY A 60 -4.47 22.03 -9.91
CA GLY A 60 -4.63 21.76 -8.48
C GLY A 60 -5.23 20.39 -8.15
N MET A 61 -5.14 19.42 -9.06
CA MET A 61 -5.61 18.05 -8.80
C MET A 61 -4.61 17.24 -7.97
N ILE A 62 -3.32 17.47 -8.20
CA ILE A 62 -2.22 16.91 -7.42
C ILE A 62 -1.29 18.02 -6.94
N LEU A 63 -0.66 17.83 -5.79
CA LEU A 63 0.31 18.74 -5.22
C LEU A 63 1.71 18.17 -5.32
N ARG A 64 2.64 18.96 -5.83
CA ARG A 64 4.06 18.62 -5.91
C ARG A 64 4.80 19.14 -4.69
N HIS A 65 5.53 18.24 -4.04
CA HIS A 65 6.35 18.56 -2.87
C HIS A 65 7.84 18.39 -3.19
N THR A 66 8.66 19.22 -2.55
CA THR A 66 10.10 18.99 -2.39
C THR A 66 10.33 18.51 -0.97
N VAL A 67 10.84 17.29 -0.80
CA VAL A 67 11.03 16.66 0.51
C VAL A 67 12.46 16.17 0.62
N PRO A 68 13.20 16.53 1.68
CA PRO A 68 14.61 16.14 1.84
C PRO A 68 14.83 14.63 1.79
N SER A 69 13.92 13.84 2.36
CA SER A 69 13.97 12.38 2.36
C SER A 69 13.83 11.74 0.98
N ALA A 70 13.30 12.48 -0.01
CA ALA A 70 13.22 12.03 -1.41
C ALA A 70 14.43 12.48 -2.25
N GLY A 71 15.45 13.08 -1.64
CA GLY A 71 16.61 13.64 -2.31
C GLY A 71 16.21 14.80 -3.24
N LYS A 72 16.65 14.73 -4.51
CA LYS A 72 16.27 15.72 -5.53
C LYS A 72 14.95 15.38 -6.26
N ALA A 73 14.31 14.27 -5.92
CA ALA A 73 13.08 13.83 -6.59
C ALA A 73 11.88 14.64 -6.12
N PHE A 74 10.96 14.91 -7.05
CA PHE A 74 9.65 15.47 -6.70
C PHE A 74 8.74 14.36 -6.19
N VAL A 75 7.93 14.67 -5.18
CA VAL A 75 6.92 13.79 -4.61
C VAL A 75 5.56 14.41 -4.84
N TYR A 76 4.59 13.60 -5.23
CA TYR A 76 3.20 14.02 -5.43
C TYR A 76 2.30 13.48 -4.33
N SER A 77 1.27 14.25 -3.99
CA SER A 77 0.12 13.81 -3.21
C SER A 77 -1.17 14.30 -3.87
N ILE A 78 -2.28 13.63 -3.59
CA ILE A 78 -3.59 14.08 -4.04
C ILE A 78 -4.01 15.36 -3.29
N THR A 79 -4.74 16.25 -3.96
CA THR A 79 -5.40 17.40 -3.30
C THR A 79 -6.84 17.05 -2.95
N PRO A 80 -7.51 17.85 -2.11
CA PRO A 80 -8.96 17.72 -1.91
C PRO A 80 -9.76 17.80 -3.22
N THR A 81 -9.36 18.68 -4.15
CA THR A 81 -10.00 18.80 -5.47
C THR A 81 -9.84 17.52 -6.29
N GLY A 82 -8.63 16.96 -6.35
CA GLY A 82 -8.40 15.68 -7.05
C GLY A 82 -9.13 14.50 -6.43
N ALA A 83 -9.24 14.48 -5.10
CA ALA A 83 -10.00 13.44 -4.39
C ALA A 83 -11.51 13.55 -4.64
N LEU A 84 -12.06 14.77 -4.65
CA LEU A 84 -13.46 15.00 -4.99
C LEU A 84 -13.78 14.62 -6.44
N GLU A 85 -12.86 14.89 -7.35
CA GLU A 85 -13.01 14.47 -8.74
C GLU A 85 -13.08 12.93 -8.89
N LEU A 86 -12.22 12.20 -8.19
CA LEU A 86 -12.31 10.74 -8.13
C LEU A 86 -13.63 10.26 -7.49
N ALA A 87 -14.08 10.91 -6.42
CA ALA A 87 -15.36 10.57 -5.79
C ALA A 87 -16.55 10.76 -6.75
N SER A 88 -16.49 11.73 -7.67
CA SER A 88 -17.53 11.96 -8.69
C SER A 88 -17.66 10.81 -9.69
N THR A 89 -16.62 9.97 -9.84
CA THR A 89 -16.63 8.77 -10.68
C THR A 89 -17.15 7.52 -9.96
N GLY A 90 -17.66 7.67 -8.73
CA GLY A 90 -18.19 6.56 -7.92
C GLY A 90 -17.16 5.93 -6.99
N GLU A 91 -15.93 6.44 -6.95
CA GLU A 91 -14.93 6.02 -5.97
C GLU A 91 -15.22 6.71 -4.63
N CYS A 92 -15.72 5.95 -3.66
CA CYS A 92 -16.07 6.49 -2.35
C CYS A 92 -14.86 6.38 -1.41
N PHE A 93 -14.32 7.54 -1.00
CA PHE A 93 -13.30 7.63 0.04
C PHE A 93 -13.85 8.48 1.19
N LEU A 94 -14.29 7.81 2.25
CA LEU A 94 -14.92 8.46 3.41
C LEU A 94 -13.93 9.15 4.35
N VAL A 95 -12.63 9.01 4.11
CA VAL A 95 -11.61 9.45 5.06
C VAL A 95 -10.68 10.46 4.42
N THR A 96 -10.74 11.69 4.91
CA THR A 96 -9.69 12.68 4.64
C THR A 96 -8.50 12.36 5.54
N PRO A 97 -7.30 12.12 4.99
CA PRO A 97 -6.13 11.88 5.82
C PRO A 97 -5.87 13.10 6.73
N PRO A 98 -5.47 12.87 7.99
CA PRO A 98 -5.11 13.95 8.89
C PRO A 98 -3.98 14.79 8.29
N LYS A 99 -3.97 16.11 8.57
CA LYS A 99 -2.86 16.98 8.17
C LYS A 99 -1.68 16.75 9.12
N PRO A 100 -0.60 16.08 8.68
CA PRO A 100 0.53 15.80 9.54
C PRO A 100 1.32 17.09 9.84
N ASN A 101 1.98 17.15 10.99
CA ASN A 101 3.02 18.15 11.23
C ASN A 101 4.25 17.88 10.32
N ARG A 102 5.25 18.76 10.33
CA ARG A 102 6.39 18.66 9.40
C ARG A 102 7.16 17.34 9.56
N ASN A 103 7.46 16.94 10.79
CA ASN A 103 8.24 15.72 11.07
C ASN A 103 7.43 14.46 10.73
N GLU A 104 6.16 14.42 11.11
CA GLU A 104 5.24 13.35 10.72
C GLU A 104 5.12 13.23 9.20
N LYS A 105 5.11 14.37 8.49
CA LYS A 105 5.05 14.38 7.03
C LYS A 105 6.27 13.71 6.40
N GLU A 106 7.48 13.98 6.89
CA GLU A 106 8.71 13.36 6.37
C GLU A 106 8.72 11.84 6.61
N LEU A 107 8.28 11.41 7.79
CA LEU A 107 8.13 9.99 8.12
C LEU A 107 7.10 9.30 7.23
N GLN A 108 5.94 9.92 7.01
CA GLN A 108 4.89 9.42 6.13
C GLN A 108 5.35 9.34 4.67
N VAL A 109 6.08 10.36 4.19
CA VAL A 109 6.63 10.33 2.82
C VAL A 109 7.57 9.12 2.67
N ALA A 110 8.54 8.96 3.57
CA ALA A 110 9.49 7.87 3.47
C ALA A 110 8.80 6.50 3.54
N HIS A 111 7.81 6.33 4.42
CA HIS A 111 7.01 5.12 4.53
C HIS A 111 6.22 4.84 3.23
N SER A 112 5.54 5.84 2.68
CA SER A 112 4.79 5.71 1.41
C SER A 112 5.69 5.33 0.24
N LEU A 113 6.89 5.92 0.14
CA LEU A 113 7.83 5.62 -0.93
C LEU A 113 8.33 4.18 -0.89
N GLU A 114 8.59 3.65 0.31
CA GLU A 114 8.96 2.25 0.48
C GLU A 114 7.80 1.31 0.13
N LEU A 115 6.57 1.58 0.60
CA LEU A 115 5.39 0.80 0.22
C LEU A 115 5.16 0.79 -1.28
N ASN A 116 5.34 1.93 -1.96
CA ASN A 116 5.27 1.99 -3.42
C ASN A 116 6.35 1.12 -4.07
N SER A 117 7.56 1.08 -3.52
CA SER A 117 8.64 0.23 -4.03
C SER A 117 8.33 -1.26 -3.85
N ILE A 118 7.72 -1.64 -2.71
CA ILE A 118 7.22 -3.01 -2.48
C ILE A 118 6.12 -3.35 -3.50
N HIS A 119 5.16 -2.45 -3.72
CA HIS A 119 4.08 -2.63 -4.69
C HIS A 119 4.63 -2.81 -6.12
N LEU A 120 5.52 -1.91 -6.56
CA LEU A 120 6.17 -1.98 -7.86
C LEU A 120 6.97 -3.28 -8.04
N SER A 121 7.63 -3.77 -7.00
CA SER A 121 8.39 -5.02 -7.06
C SER A 121 7.52 -6.22 -7.43
N LEU A 122 6.29 -6.28 -6.90
CA LEU A 122 5.31 -7.31 -7.23
C LEU A 122 4.70 -7.12 -8.63
N LEU A 123 4.43 -5.87 -9.03
CA LEU A 123 3.91 -5.56 -10.38
C LEU A 123 4.88 -5.99 -11.47
N ARG A 124 6.18 -5.72 -11.31
CA ARG A 124 7.24 -6.06 -12.29
C ARG A 124 7.31 -7.56 -12.59
N THR A 125 6.98 -8.41 -11.61
CA THR A 125 7.02 -9.86 -11.79
C THR A 125 5.74 -10.45 -12.36
N GLY A 126 4.66 -9.64 -12.47
CA GLY A 126 3.34 -10.13 -12.88
C GLY A 126 2.68 -11.05 -11.86
N SER A 127 3.28 -11.22 -10.68
CA SER A 127 2.71 -12.06 -9.61
C SER A 127 1.57 -11.39 -8.86
N LEU A 128 1.45 -10.06 -8.94
CA LEU A 128 0.39 -9.33 -8.27
C LEU A 128 -0.96 -9.54 -8.97
N ALA A 129 -1.93 -10.09 -8.25
CA ALA A 129 -3.32 -10.18 -8.69
C ALA A 129 -4.14 -8.98 -8.21
N ARG A 130 -3.92 -8.53 -6.95
CA ARG A 130 -4.64 -7.40 -6.38
C ARG A 130 -3.80 -6.69 -5.30
N TRP A 131 -3.92 -5.36 -5.26
CA TRP A 131 -3.38 -4.51 -4.20
C TRP A 131 -4.50 -3.62 -3.66
N VAL A 132 -4.83 -3.74 -2.38
CA VAL A 132 -5.79 -2.89 -1.69
C VAL A 132 -5.01 -1.99 -0.73
N PRO A 133 -4.82 -0.70 -1.03
CA PRO A 133 -4.02 0.20 -0.20
C PRO A 133 -4.74 0.58 1.10
N GLU A 134 -3.98 1.10 2.06
CA GLU A 134 -4.47 1.54 3.37
C GLU A 134 -5.76 2.38 3.28
N ILE A 135 -5.81 3.35 2.36
CA ILE A 135 -6.97 4.23 2.21
C ILE A 135 -8.26 3.47 1.85
N GLN A 136 -8.17 2.42 1.04
CA GLN A 136 -9.33 1.59 0.73
C GLN A 136 -9.71 0.70 1.91
N VAL A 137 -8.74 0.17 2.67
CA VAL A 137 -9.01 -0.58 3.90
C VAL A 137 -9.74 0.32 4.91
N ARG A 138 -9.27 1.54 5.12
CA ARG A 138 -9.93 2.55 5.98
C ARG A 138 -11.36 2.85 5.54
N SER A 139 -11.53 3.14 4.27
CA SER A 139 -12.84 3.49 3.70
C SER A 139 -13.83 2.36 3.86
N LYS A 140 -13.39 1.13 3.64
CA LYS A 140 -14.21 -0.06 3.83
C LYS A 140 -14.61 -0.23 5.30
N ASN A 141 -13.66 -0.16 6.22
CA ASN A 141 -13.94 -0.25 7.65
C ASN A 141 -14.95 0.82 8.10
N ALA A 142 -14.78 2.06 7.65
CA ALA A 142 -15.70 3.15 7.95
C ALA A 142 -17.11 2.90 7.37
N SER A 143 -17.22 2.42 6.13
CA SER A 143 -18.51 2.14 5.49
C SER A 143 -19.27 0.98 6.14
N MET A 144 -18.56 0.03 6.73
CA MET A 144 -19.12 -1.12 7.45
C MET A 144 -19.37 -0.85 8.93
N GLY A 145 -19.10 0.37 9.43
CA GLY A 145 -19.24 0.72 10.85
C GLY A 145 -18.22 0.03 11.76
N VAL A 146 -17.13 -0.48 11.21
CA VAL A 146 -16.06 -1.14 12.00
C VAL A 146 -15.17 -0.07 12.62
N VAL A 147 -15.52 0.36 13.82
CA VAL A 147 -14.90 1.50 14.53
C VAL A 147 -13.43 1.23 14.89
N ASN A 148 -13.06 -0.01 15.20
CA ASN A 148 -11.72 -0.39 15.68
C ASN A 148 -11.04 -1.46 14.84
N GLY A 149 -11.43 -1.65 13.58
CA GLY A 149 -10.78 -2.60 12.69
C GLY A 149 -9.30 -2.27 12.50
N LYS A 150 -8.46 -3.30 12.43
CA LYS A 150 -7.05 -3.11 12.10
C LYS A 150 -6.94 -2.52 10.69
N ILE A 151 -6.14 -1.48 10.57
CA ILE A 151 -5.80 -0.86 9.28
C ILE A 151 -4.41 -1.36 8.91
N TYR A 152 -4.32 -2.02 7.77
CA TYR A 152 -3.07 -2.52 7.21
C TYR A 152 -2.53 -1.55 6.16
N ASP A 153 -1.22 -1.54 5.97
CA ASP A 153 -0.58 -0.76 4.89
C ASP A 153 -1.09 -1.19 3.52
N ALA A 154 -1.28 -2.51 3.34
CA ALA A 154 -2.00 -3.05 2.20
C ALA A 154 -2.58 -4.44 2.49
N ILE A 155 -3.65 -4.82 1.75
CA ILE A 155 -4.06 -6.21 1.59
C ILE A 155 -3.66 -6.62 0.18
N VAL A 156 -2.84 -7.66 0.09
CA VAL A 156 -2.17 -8.07 -1.16
C VAL A 156 -2.65 -9.45 -1.55
N THR A 157 -3.05 -9.62 -2.80
CA THR A 157 -3.31 -10.92 -3.40
C THR A 157 -2.28 -11.20 -4.49
N VAL A 158 -1.62 -12.35 -4.39
CA VAL A 158 -0.59 -12.79 -5.35
C VAL A 158 -0.96 -14.12 -5.97
N ARG A 159 -0.52 -14.32 -7.21
CA ARG A 159 -0.66 -15.59 -7.94
C ARG A 159 0.45 -16.54 -7.56
N LEU A 160 0.10 -17.74 -7.10
CA LEU A 160 1.01 -18.85 -6.79
C LEU A 160 0.67 -20.06 -7.67
N GLY A 161 1.15 -20.03 -8.92
CA GLY A 161 0.76 -21.02 -9.92
C GLY A 161 -0.72 -20.87 -10.27
N GLU A 162 -1.52 -21.93 -10.01
CA GLU A 162 -2.96 -21.94 -10.30
C GLU A 162 -3.82 -21.35 -9.18
N HIS A 163 -3.24 -20.92 -8.06
CA HIS A 163 -3.95 -20.43 -6.90
C HIS A 163 -3.57 -18.99 -6.56
N ASP A 164 -4.53 -18.25 -6.06
CA ASP A 164 -4.30 -16.93 -5.47
C ASP A 164 -4.12 -17.06 -3.95
N ALA A 165 -3.19 -16.31 -3.40
CA ALA A 165 -2.97 -16.21 -1.96
C ALA A 165 -3.08 -14.76 -1.52
N THR A 166 -3.85 -14.51 -0.45
CA THR A 166 -4.06 -13.17 0.11
C THR A 166 -3.39 -13.06 1.48
N PHE A 167 -2.75 -11.94 1.72
CA PHE A 167 -2.14 -11.60 3.00
C PHE A 167 -2.24 -10.11 3.29
N ALA A 168 -2.21 -9.74 4.57
CA ALA A 168 -2.00 -8.36 4.97
C ALA A 168 -0.51 -8.04 5.02
N LEU A 169 -0.14 -6.89 4.49
CA LEU A 169 1.22 -6.35 4.51
C LEU A 169 1.31 -5.20 5.51
N GLU A 170 2.35 -5.23 6.33
CA GLU A 170 2.80 -4.15 7.19
C GLU A 170 4.29 -3.86 6.93
N TYR A 171 4.64 -2.62 6.73
CA TYR A 171 6.02 -2.16 6.68
C TYR A 171 6.35 -1.37 7.94
N GLU A 172 7.07 -1.97 8.85
CA GLU A 172 7.46 -1.32 10.11
C GLU A 172 8.84 -0.66 9.96
N ARG A 173 8.84 0.63 9.70
CA ARG A 173 10.07 1.40 9.47
C ARG A 173 10.84 1.66 10.76
N THR A 174 10.12 1.90 11.87
CA THR A 174 10.68 2.19 13.19
C THR A 174 9.84 1.49 14.24
N THR A 175 10.43 1.13 15.36
CA THR A 175 9.71 0.50 16.46
C THR A 175 8.73 1.47 17.11
N LYS A 176 7.58 0.96 17.52
CA LYS A 176 6.59 1.64 18.38
C LYS A 176 6.88 1.29 19.85
N SER A 177 6.19 1.92 20.79
CA SER A 177 6.24 1.50 22.19
C SER A 177 5.56 0.14 22.39
N GLU A 178 5.90 -0.59 23.45
CA GLU A 178 5.27 -1.87 23.78
C GLU A 178 3.76 -1.74 23.95
N GLU A 179 3.28 -0.64 24.58
CA GLU A 179 1.87 -0.33 24.77
C GLU A 179 1.13 -0.22 23.42
N GLN A 180 1.74 0.45 22.43
CA GLN A 180 1.17 0.56 21.09
C GLN A 180 1.09 -0.81 20.40
N TYR A 181 2.06 -1.72 20.64
CA TYR A 181 1.98 -3.08 20.09
C TYR A 181 0.91 -3.92 20.77
N ILE A 182 0.62 -3.72 22.07
CA ILE A 182 -0.51 -4.37 22.73
C ILE A 182 -1.83 -4.01 22.04
N ASP A 183 -2.03 -2.73 21.72
CA ASP A 183 -3.23 -2.29 20.97
C ASP A 183 -3.28 -2.87 19.56
N VAL A 184 -2.14 -2.91 18.88
CA VAL A 184 -2.03 -3.54 17.55
C VAL A 184 -2.40 -5.02 17.62
N LEU A 185 -1.86 -5.75 18.59
CA LEU A 185 -2.14 -7.18 18.80
C LEU A 185 -3.60 -7.45 19.09
N ASN A 186 -4.23 -6.66 19.98
CA ASN A 186 -5.65 -6.82 20.33
C ASN A 186 -6.54 -6.68 19.09
N ARG A 187 -6.29 -5.68 18.24
CA ARG A 187 -7.03 -5.48 16.98
C ARG A 187 -6.74 -6.59 15.97
N PHE A 188 -5.51 -7.06 15.93
CA PHE A 188 -5.04 -8.10 15.06
C PHE A 188 -5.67 -9.47 15.38
N GLU A 189 -5.73 -9.85 16.66
CA GLU A 189 -6.37 -11.10 17.10
C GLU A 189 -7.90 -11.09 16.92
N ALA A 190 -8.52 -9.91 16.92
CA ALA A 190 -9.96 -9.73 16.67
C ALA A 190 -10.34 -9.73 15.18
N GLU A 191 -9.35 -9.78 14.26
CA GLU A 191 -9.59 -9.75 12.82
C GLU A 191 -10.19 -11.08 12.34
N ASP A 192 -11.34 -11.01 11.69
CA ASP A 192 -11.98 -12.15 11.03
C ASP A 192 -11.85 -12.01 9.51
N GLY A 193 -11.17 -12.92 8.86
CA GLY A 193 -11.12 -12.95 7.38
C GLY A 193 -9.74 -12.85 6.75
N LEU A 194 -8.69 -12.58 7.54
CA LEU A 194 -7.30 -12.67 7.08
C LEU A 194 -6.51 -13.60 8.01
N ASP A 195 -5.91 -14.63 7.44
CA ASP A 195 -5.17 -15.63 8.20
C ASP A 195 -3.65 -15.47 8.10
N ARG A 196 -3.17 -14.62 7.20
CA ARG A 196 -1.76 -14.49 6.86
C ARG A 196 -1.32 -13.05 6.85
N PHE A 197 -0.17 -12.81 7.44
CA PHE A 197 0.36 -11.48 7.65
C PHE A 197 1.86 -11.48 7.38
N LEU A 198 2.32 -10.46 6.67
CA LEU A 198 3.73 -10.20 6.41
C LEU A 198 4.13 -8.86 7.00
N TYR A 199 5.07 -8.89 7.92
CA TYR A 199 5.79 -7.72 8.40
C TYR A 199 7.15 -7.63 7.70
N LEU A 200 7.41 -6.52 7.03
CA LEU A 200 8.72 -6.19 6.47
C LEU A 200 9.37 -5.09 7.32
N ALA A 201 10.64 -5.24 7.61
CA ALA A 201 11.43 -4.25 8.36
C ALA A 201 12.73 -3.89 7.63
N PRO A 202 13.27 -2.67 7.82
CA PRO A 202 14.48 -2.22 7.14
C PRO A 202 15.75 -2.84 7.72
N SER A 203 15.73 -3.30 8.98
CA SER A 203 16.89 -3.85 9.68
C SER A 203 16.51 -5.01 10.58
N GLU A 204 17.52 -5.82 10.92
CA GLU A 204 17.34 -6.96 11.84
C GLU A 204 16.89 -6.52 13.24
N ASP A 205 17.36 -5.39 13.74
CA ASP A 205 17.00 -4.91 15.08
C ASP A 205 15.52 -4.55 15.16
N VAL A 206 15.01 -3.83 14.17
CA VAL A 206 13.57 -3.55 14.06
C VAL A 206 12.80 -4.85 13.91
N LEU A 207 13.25 -5.76 13.04
CA LEU A 207 12.59 -7.03 12.79
C LEU A 207 12.51 -7.88 14.06
N LYS A 208 13.61 -8.04 14.78
CA LYS A 208 13.68 -8.79 16.04
C LYS A 208 12.75 -8.21 17.09
N PHE A 209 12.78 -6.88 17.27
CA PHE A 209 11.92 -6.21 18.24
C PHE A 209 10.44 -6.41 17.90
N VAL A 210 10.03 -6.15 16.66
CA VAL A 210 8.65 -6.30 16.21
C VAL A 210 8.20 -7.76 16.33
N SER A 211 8.99 -8.69 15.81
CA SER A 211 8.64 -10.11 15.85
C SER A 211 8.43 -10.61 17.28
N TRP A 212 9.24 -10.13 18.24
CA TRP A 212 9.11 -10.50 19.66
C TRP A 212 7.76 -10.06 20.24
N GLN A 213 7.19 -8.93 19.80
CA GLN A 213 5.87 -8.50 20.26
C GLN A 213 4.77 -9.49 19.87
N PHE A 214 4.94 -10.19 18.75
CA PHE A 214 3.97 -11.16 18.22
C PHE A 214 4.22 -12.61 18.63
N ARG A 215 5.18 -12.89 19.54
CA ARG A 215 5.56 -14.25 19.95
C ARG A 215 4.41 -15.12 20.50
N ASN A 216 3.38 -14.47 21.05
CA ASN A 216 2.21 -15.14 21.62
C ASN A 216 0.97 -15.06 20.70
N SER A 217 1.11 -14.56 19.47
CA SER A 217 0.00 -14.45 18.54
C SER A 217 -0.50 -15.83 18.12
N LYS A 218 -1.82 -15.97 18.02
CA LYS A 218 -2.48 -17.18 17.52
C LYS A 218 -2.49 -17.23 15.99
N ARG A 219 -2.16 -16.10 15.33
CA ARG A 219 -2.18 -15.93 13.88
C ARG A 219 -0.85 -16.32 13.23
N HIS A 220 -0.89 -16.58 11.92
CA HIS A 220 0.32 -16.78 11.13
C HIS A 220 0.91 -15.42 10.73
N VAL A 221 1.93 -14.99 11.46
CA VAL A 221 2.65 -13.75 11.20
C VAL A 221 4.07 -14.07 10.76
N CYS A 222 4.39 -13.66 9.56
CA CYS A 222 5.71 -13.82 8.95
C CYS A 222 6.49 -12.51 9.03
N PHE A 223 7.76 -12.58 9.37
CA PHE A 223 8.66 -11.45 9.55
C PHE A 223 9.85 -11.58 8.63
N GLY A 224 10.08 -10.58 7.77
CA GLY A 224 11.16 -10.58 6.78
C GLY A 224 11.87 -9.23 6.67
N LEU A 225 13.10 -9.28 6.15
CA LEU A 225 13.87 -8.07 5.86
C LEU A 225 13.47 -7.49 4.50
N LEU A 226 13.29 -6.16 4.45
CA LEU A 226 12.99 -5.45 3.22
C LEU A 226 14.09 -5.64 2.16
N ALA A 227 15.35 -5.68 2.57
CA ALA A 227 16.47 -5.92 1.66
C ALA A 227 16.42 -7.31 1.00
N ASP A 228 15.94 -8.32 1.72
CA ASP A 228 15.74 -9.67 1.17
C ASP A 228 14.52 -9.73 0.26
N TRP A 229 13.45 -8.99 0.62
CA TRP A 229 12.29 -8.83 -0.24
C TRP A 229 12.66 -8.33 -1.63
N TYR A 230 13.46 -7.28 -1.74
CA TYR A 230 13.89 -6.75 -3.04
C TYR A 230 14.78 -7.70 -3.86
N ARG A 231 15.45 -8.63 -3.20
CA ARG A 231 16.28 -9.65 -3.87
C ARG A 231 15.52 -10.89 -4.28
N ARG A 232 14.55 -11.33 -3.47
CA ARG A 232 13.92 -12.65 -3.58
C ARG A 232 12.40 -12.61 -3.71
N LEU A 233 11.76 -11.45 -3.45
CA LEU A 233 10.31 -11.27 -3.48
C LEU A 233 9.58 -12.33 -2.63
N LEU A 234 8.67 -13.08 -3.24
CA LEU A 234 7.91 -14.13 -2.55
C LEU A 234 8.79 -15.26 -2.00
N ASP A 235 10.04 -15.38 -2.45
CA ASP A 235 11.01 -16.36 -1.96
C ASP A 235 11.90 -15.78 -0.82
N THR A 236 11.55 -14.61 -0.28
CA THR A 236 12.17 -14.04 0.92
C THR A 236 12.06 -15.00 2.08
N GLU A 237 13.18 -15.23 2.77
CA GLU A 237 13.21 -15.98 4.02
C GLU A 237 12.48 -15.18 5.10
N VAL A 238 11.42 -15.75 5.65
CA VAL A 238 10.63 -15.15 6.73
C VAL A 238 10.63 -16.04 7.96
N PHE A 239 10.67 -15.41 9.13
CA PHE A 239 10.47 -16.12 10.39
C PHE A 239 8.98 -16.16 10.74
N ASP A 240 8.48 -17.33 11.11
CA ASP A 240 7.08 -17.54 11.53
C ASP A 240 7.07 -18.10 12.97
N TRP A 241 6.60 -17.32 13.93
CA TRP A 241 6.50 -17.72 15.34
C TRP A 241 5.65 -18.98 15.56
N LYS A 242 4.58 -19.14 14.80
CA LYS A 242 3.70 -20.31 14.96
C LYS A 242 4.39 -21.62 14.60
N CYS A 243 5.30 -21.57 13.62
CA CYS A 243 6.09 -22.71 13.20
C CYS A 243 7.48 -22.75 13.84
N HIS A 244 7.91 -21.67 14.53
CA HIS A 244 9.24 -21.49 15.10
C HIS A 244 10.39 -21.75 14.11
N GLN A 245 10.21 -21.34 12.85
CA GLN A 245 11.21 -21.62 11.81
C GLN A 245 11.28 -20.51 10.75
N TYR A 246 12.42 -20.46 10.09
CA TYR A 246 12.60 -19.70 8.85
C TYR A 246 12.15 -20.53 7.66
N ARG A 247 11.46 -19.90 6.71
CA ARG A 247 11.05 -20.51 5.45
C ARG A 247 10.79 -19.45 4.38
N PRO A 248 10.83 -19.81 3.08
CA PRO A 248 10.41 -18.89 2.02
C PRO A 248 8.95 -18.46 2.23
N PHE A 249 8.67 -17.17 2.04
CA PHE A 249 7.31 -16.64 2.23
C PHE A 249 6.29 -17.32 1.32
N ARG A 250 6.67 -17.65 0.09
CA ARG A 250 5.84 -18.46 -0.82
C ARG A 250 5.35 -19.77 -0.17
N THR A 251 6.21 -20.45 0.54
CA THR A 251 5.86 -21.67 1.27
C THR A 251 4.91 -21.39 2.43
N ALA A 252 5.13 -20.27 3.14
CA ALA A 252 4.22 -19.83 4.21
C ALA A 252 2.82 -19.50 3.67
N LEU A 253 2.71 -18.93 2.48
CA LEU A 253 1.45 -18.65 1.80
C LEU A 253 0.73 -19.91 1.31
N GLY A 254 1.47 -20.93 0.83
CA GLY A 254 0.93 -22.16 0.29
C GLY A 254 0.56 -23.22 1.33
N SER A 255 0.99 -23.08 2.60
CA SER A 255 0.66 -24.02 3.68
C SER A 255 -0.84 -23.94 3.97
N THR A 256 -1.59 -24.97 3.57
CA THR A 256 -3.03 -25.08 3.74
C THR A 256 -3.39 -25.25 5.22
N THR A 257 -3.76 -24.21 5.90
CA THR A 257 -4.86 -24.24 6.86
C THR A 257 -6.13 -24.06 6.05
N GLN A 258 -7.16 -24.86 6.28
CA GLN A 258 -8.43 -24.89 5.51
C GLN A 258 -8.88 -23.47 5.12
N PRO A 259 -9.37 -23.27 3.89
CA PRO A 259 -9.82 -21.94 3.46
C PRO A 259 -10.99 -21.52 4.36
N ALA A 260 -10.79 -20.47 5.14
CA ALA A 260 -11.91 -19.71 5.62
C ALA A 260 -12.71 -19.29 4.39
N ARG A 261 -13.96 -19.71 4.30
CA ARG A 261 -14.89 -19.33 3.23
C ARG A 261 -15.09 -17.82 3.30
N VAL A 262 -14.22 -17.06 2.68
CA VAL A 262 -14.49 -15.65 2.38
C VAL A 262 -15.52 -15.68 1.26
N SER A 263 -16.76 -15.40 1.60
CA SER A 263 -17.81 -15.18 0.62
C SER A 263 -17.33 -14.09 -0.34
N ALA A 264 -17.18 -14.44 -1.61
CA ALA A 264 -16.77 -13.52 -2.69
C ALA A 264 -17.71 -12.31 -2.82
N ALA A 265 -18.89 -12.35 -2.19
CA ALA A 265 -19.88 -11.27 -2.15
C ALA A 265 -19.50 -10.08 -1.26
N ALA A 266 -18.45 -10.19 -0.41
CA ALA A 266 -18.05 -9.11 0.49
C ALA A 266 -16.86 -8.27 -0.04
N LEU A 267 -16.38 -8.55 -1.25
CA LEU A 267 -15.17 -7.95 -1.83
C LEU A 267 -15.40 -7.25 -3.19
N VAL A 268 -16.66 -7.05 -3.61
CA VAL A 268 -17.01 -6.26 -4.79
C VAL A 268 -17.34 -4.82 -4.40
#